data_b91481d5a3b76c2af7511e1515dedd65
#
_entry.id   b91481d5a3b76c2af7511e1515dedd65
#
_cell.length_a   1.000
_cell.length_b   1.000
_cell.length_c   1.000
_cell.angle_alpha   90.00
_cell.angle_beta   90.00
_cell.angle_gamma   90.00
#
_symmetry.space_group_name_H-M   'P 1'
#
loop_
_entity.id
_entity.type
_entity.pdbx_description
1 polymer ?
#
loop_
_entity_poly.entity_id
_entity_poly.type
_entity_poly.pdbx_seq_one_letter_code
_entity_poly.pdbx_strand_id
1 'polypeptide(L)'
;VYGFCCHFALDVSCHRYIDEKIEADGVSHTEIEVEFDRSLMEKDGYNPVTHILTDHIKPSSKNADIICRFYDGLSSDQVRKAMESMISYNRLLIAPSRLKRMFIYGLLGITGNYKEMHGLIVNYKSNTLCEDSTQKLSNLYDSAVKLATILISEFRDSAAGHIGFNKMYDYTFGSKLENKDNNGKELMCEGREAV
;
A
#
# COMPACT_ATOMS: atom_id res chain seq x y z
N VAL A 1 -1.03 -15.47 -1.41
CA VAL A 1 -0.76 -15.10 -2.80
C VAL A 1 -1.77 -14.07 -3.31
N TYR A 2 -3.11 -14.30 -3.24
CA TYR A 2 -4.10 -13.33 -3.76
C TYR A 2 -3.97 -11.92 -3.15
N GLY A 3 -3.72 -11.84 -1.83
CA GLY A 3 -3.41 -10.55 -1.19
C GLY A 3 -2.18 -9.86 -1.77
N PHE A 4 -1.16 -10.64 -2.16
CA PHE A 4 0.00 -10.10 -2.87
C PHE A 4 -0.37 -9.56 -4.26
N CYS A 5 -1.22 -10.27 -5.01
CA CYS A 5 -1.71 -9.76 -6.31
C CYS A 5 -2.47 -8.44 -6.16
N CYS A 6 -3.28 -8.30 -5.09
CA CYS A 6 -3.99 -7.06 -4.80
C CYS A 6 -3.02 -5.92 -4.47
N HIS A 7 -2.04 -6.16 -3.59
CA HIS A 7 -1.03 -5.18 -3.22
C HIS A 7 -0.20 -4.75 -4.44
N PHE A 8 0.30 -5.73 -5.22
CA PHE A 8 1.05 -5.46 -6.44
C PHE A 8 0.26 -4.62 -7.44
N ALA A 9 -1.02 -4.97 -7.67
CA ALA A 9 -1.87 -4.22 -8.59
C ALA A 9 -2.07 -2.77 -8.14
N LEU A 10 -2.21 -2.53 -6.84
CA LEU A 10 -2.35 -1.20 -6.29
C LEU A 10 -1.06 -0.39 -6.46
N ASP A 11 0.06 -0.94 -6.03
CA ASP A 11 1.35 -0.26 -6.06
C ASP A 11 1.78 0.11 -7.47
N VAL A 12 1.72 -0.84 -8.42
CA VAL A 12 2.11 -0.59 -9.82
C VAL A 12 1.19 0.44 -10.49
N SER A 13 -0.05 0.58 -10.02
CA SER A 13 -0.99 1.58 -10.54
C SER A 13 -0.77 2.97 -9.95
N CYS A 14 -0.29 3.08 -8.71
CA CYS A 14 -0.30 4.33 -7.94
C CYS A 14 1.08 4.97 -7.79
N HIS A 15 2.15 4.20 -7.61
CA HIS A 15 3.46 4.73 -7.20
C HIS A 15 4.06 5.73 -8.19
N ARG A 16 3.89 5.50 -9.49
CA ARG A 16 4.36 6.47 -10.49
C ARG A 16 3.75 7.88 -10.27
N TYR A 17 2.44 7.91 -10.05
CA TYR A 17 1.77 9.19 -9.80
C TYR A 17 2.19 9.79 -8.45
N ILE A 18 2.37 8.97 -7.41
CA ILE A 18 2.85 9.42 -6.11
C ILE A 18 4.22 10.09 -6.26
N ASP A 19 5.16 9.47 -6.98
CA ASP A 19 6.49 10.03 -7.25
C ASP A 19 6.41 11.37 -7.99
N GLU A 20 5.58 11.45 -9.05
CA GLU A 20 5.33 12.70 -9.79
C GLU A 20 4.78 13.82 -8.88
N LYS A 21 3.87 13.48 -7.94
CA LYS A 21 3.29 14.41 -6.98
C LYS A 21 4.31 14.90 -5.95
N ILE A 22 5.16 13.99 -5.44
CA ILE A 22 6.26 14.36 -4.52
C ILE A 22 7.20 15.34 -5.19
N GLU A 23 7.59 15.09 -6.44
CA GLU A 23 8.47 15.97 -7.21
C GLU A 23 7.85 17.35 -7.46
N ALA A 24 6.54 17.42 -7.70
CA ALA A 24 5.84 18.65 -8.02
C ALA A 24 5.61 19.56 -6.80
N ASP A 25 5.16 18.98 -5.69
CA ASP A 25 4.63 19.77 -4.55
C ASP A 25 5.45 19.60 -3.26
N GLY A 26 6.38 18.64 -3.23
CA GLY A 26 7.20 18.36 -2.05
C GLY A 26 6.43 17.75 -0.87
N VAL A 27 5.18 17.30 -1.08
CA VAL A 27 4.42 16.55 -0.07
C VAL A 27 5.06 15.17 0.10
N SER A 28 5.17 14.67 1.33
CA SER A 28 5.82 13.39 1.54
C SER A 28 4.96 12.21 1.04
N HIS A 29 5.62 11.13 0.64
CA HIS A 29 4.99 9.88 0.22
C HIS A 29 3.94 9.40 1.24
N THR A 30 4.36 9.30 2.50
CA THR A 30 3.50 8.85 3.60
C THR A 30 2.29 9.74 3.83
N GLU A 31 2.39 11.03 3.57
CA GLU A 31 1.25 11.94 3.72
C GLU A 31 0.24 11.80 2.59
N ILE A 32 0.69 11.60 1.35
CA ILE A 32 -0.18 11.32 0.22
C ILE A 32 -0.99 10.04 0.46
N GLU A 33 -0.33 8.97 0.89
CA GLU A 33 -0.98 7.69 1.15
C GLU A 33 -1.95 7.76 2.33
N VAL A 34 -1.56 8.38 3.43
CA VAL A 34 -2.42 8.51 4.61
C VAL A 34 -3.64 9.41 4.36
N GLU A 35 -3.52 10.45 3.55
CA GLU A 35 -4.69 11.25 3.18
C GLU A 35 -5.62 10.50 2.22
N PHE A 36 -5.08 9.62 1.37
CA PHE A 36 -5.91 8.72 0.58
C PHE A 36 -6.62 7.68 1.47
N ASP A 37 -5.92 7.04 2.39
CA ASP A 37 -6.51 6.13 3.38
C ASP A 37 -7.59 6.82 4.21
N ARG A 38 -7.34 8.07 4.65
CA ARG A 38 -8.34 8.90 5.32
C ARG A 38 -9.62 8.99 4.49
N SER A 39 -9.51 9.30 3.20
CA SER A 39 -10.67 9.48 2.33
C SER A 39 -11.49 8.19 2.18
N LEU A 40 -10.83 7.04 2.11
CA LEU A 40 -11.48 5.74 2.08
C LEU A 40 -12.18 5.42 3.40
N MET A 41 -11.54 5.68 4.54
CA MET A 41 -12.13 5.49 5.86
C MET A 41 -13.37 6.38 6.05
N GLU A 42 -13.30 7.66 5.65
CA GLU A 42 -14.43 8.59 5.71
C GLU A 42 -15.60 8.14 4.82
N LYS A 43 -15.30 7.67 3.60
CA LYS A 43 -16.28 7.10 2.68
C LYS A 43 -17.02 5.90 3.28
N ASP A 44 -16.29 5.07 4.03
CA ASP A 44 -16.84 3.89 4.72
C ASP A 44 -17.47 4.21 6.08
N GLY A 45 -17.52 5.49 6.47
CA GLY A 45 -18.15 5.95 7.71
C GLY A 45 -17.31 5.79 8.97
N TYR A 46 -16.01 5.51 8.84
CA TYR A 46 -15.08 5.43 9.96
C TYR A 46 -14.52 6.80 10.33
N ASN A 47 -14.09 6.94 11.60
CA ASN A 47 -13.30 8.09 12.02
C ASN A 47 -11.81 7.80 11.77
N PRO A 48 -11.15 8.48 10.81
CA PRO A 48 -9.79 8.15 10.42
C PRO A 48 -8.75 8.29 11.54
N VAL A 49 -9.00 9.22 12.48
CA VAL A 49 -8.06 9.51 13.58
C VAL A 49 -8.04 8.42 14.65
N THR A 50 -9.11 7.61 14.72
CA THR A 50 -9.29 6.59 15.77
C THR A 50 -9.44 5.18 15.24
N HIS A 51 -9.65 5.02 13.93
CA HIS A 51 -9.89 3.71 13.34
C HIS A 51 -8.63 2.83 13.36
N ILE A 52 -8.81 1.54 13.64
CA ILE A 52 -7.74 0.55 13.69
C ILE A 52 -7.76 -0.25 12.39
N LEU A 53 -6.75 -0.10 11.55
CA LEU A 53 -6.66 -0.78 10.26
C LEU A 53 -6.20 -2.24 10.36
N THR A 54 -5.64 -2.66 11.50
CA THR A 54 -4.98 -3.96 11.67
C THR A 54 -5.84 -5.03 12.36
N ASP A 55 -7.12 -4.78 12.59
CA ASP A 55 -8.01 -5.72 13.32
C ASP A 55 -8.20 -7.06 12.59
N HIS A 56 -8.04 -7.08 11.27
CA HIS A 56 -8.11 -8.28 10.45
C HIS A 56 -6.85 -9.16 10.55
N ILE A 57 -5.73 -8.61 11.05
CA ILE A 57 -4.46 -9.33 11.16
C ILE A 57 -4.46 -10.19 12.41
N LYS A 58 -4.28 -11.51 12.23
CA LYS A 58 -4.27 -12.48 13.32
C LYS A 58 -2.90 -13.14 13.44
N PRO A 59 -2.06 -12.74 14.43
CA PRO A 59 -0.71 -13.28 14.63
C PRO A 59 -0.77 -14.66 15.31
N SER A 60 -1.45 -15.61 14.67
CA SER A 60 -1.52 -17.00 15.15
C SER A 60 -0.33 -17.81 14.66
N SER A 61 0.05 -18.84 15.42
CA SER A 61 1.09 -19.78 14.98
C SER A 61 0.75 -20.41 13.62
N LYS A 62 -0.52 -20.75 13.39
CA LYS A 62 -0.97 -21.30 12.10
C LYS A 62 -0.69 -20.36 10.93
N ASN A 63 -0.99 -19.07 11.07
CA ASN A 63 -0.72 -18.08 10.02
C ASN A 63 0.78 -17.88 9.83
N ALA A 64 1.53 -17.80 10.93
CA ALA A 64 2.97 -17.65 10.89
C ALA A 64 3.68 -18.86 10.23
N ASP A 65 3.22 -20.10 10.51
CA ASP A 65 3.72 -21.33 9.89
C ASP A 65 3.48 -21.38 8.38
N ILE A 66 2.40 -20.77 7.91
CA ILE A 66 2.13 -20.66 6.48
C ILE A 66 3.03 -19.59 5.84
N ILE A 67 3.11 -18.43 6.46
CA ILE A 67 3.83 -17.27 5.93
C ILE A 67 5.34 -17.56 5.87
N CYS A 68 5.93 -18.15 6.91
CA CYS A 68 7.38 -18.40 6.98
C CYS A 68 7.90 -19.28 5.84
N ARG A 69 7.04 -20.09 5.21
CA ARG A 69 7.41 -20.92 4.06
C ARG A 69 7.78 -20.14 2.80
N PHE A 70 7.45 -18.86 2.76
CA PHE A 70 7.74 -17.95 1.64
C PHE A 70 8.98 -17.08 1.89
N TYR A 71 9.64 -17.25 3.04
CA TYR A 71 10.79 -16.45 3.45
C TYR A 71 11.92 -17.35 3.95
N ASP A 72 12.96 -17.50 3.15
CA ASP A 72 14.13 -18.29 3.53
C ASP A 72 14.79 -17.72 4.79
N GLY A 73 15.13 -18.59 5.73
CA GLY A 73 15.83 -18.24 6.96
C GLY A 73 14.98 -17.64 8.08
N LEU A 74 13.66 -17.49 7.89
CA LEU A 74 12.76 -17.02 8.95
C LEU A 74 12.02 -18.19 9.61
N SER A 75 11.96 -18.15 10.94
CA SER A 75 11.16 -19.07 11.73
C SER A 75 9.73 -18.57 11.88
N SER A 76 8.78 -19.47 12.13
CA SER A 76 7.39 -19.14 12.43
C SER A 76 7.25 -18.17 13.62
N ASP A 77 8.07 -18.31 14.66
CA ASP A 77 8.06 -17.39 15.81
C ASP A 77 8.52 -15.98 15.44
N GLN A 78 9.51 -15.83 14.56
CA GLN A 78 9.94 -14.53 14.05
C GLN A 78 8.83 -13.86 13.23
N VAL A 79 8.16 -14.61 12.36
CA VAL A 79 7.03 -14.11 11.58
C VAL A 79 5.88 -13.69 12.49
N ARG A 80 5.53 -14.51 13.50
CA ARG A 80 4.50 -14.16 14.48
C ARG A 80 4.82 -12.86 15.22
N LYS A 81 6.05 -12.70 15.69
CA LYS A 81 6.52 -11.47 16.35
C LYS A 81 6.48 -10.27 15.40
N ALA A 82 6.81 -10.43 14.13
CA ALA A 82 6.72 -9.37 13.14
C ALA A 82 5.27 -8.90 12.96
N MET A 83 4.30 -9.83 12.88
CA MET A 83 2.87 -9.50 12.81
C MET A 83 2.39 -8.77 14.08
N GLU A 84 2.81 -9.22 15.26
CA GLU A 84 2.50 -8.56 16.56
C GLU A 84 3.09 -7.15 16.60
N SER A 85 4.33 -6.98 16.14
CA SER A 85 4.99 -5.68 16.06
C SER A 85 4.27 -4.73 15.10
N MET A 86 3.86 -5.21 13.92
CA MET A 86 3.08 -4.42 12.96
C MET A 86 1.79 -3.89 13.57
N ILE A 87 1.03 -4.74 14.27
CA ILE A 87 -0.18 -4.34 14.99
C ILE A 87 0.14 -3.28 16.05
N SER A 88 1.20 -3.50 16.83
CA SER A 88 1.60 -2.61 17.91
C SER A 88 2.04 -1.24 17.41
N TYR A 89 2.83 -1.19 16.34
CA TYR A 89 3.24 0.06 15.70
C TYR A 89 2.07 0.81 15.08
N ASN A 90 1.16 0.11 14.41
CA ASN A 90 -0.05 0.74 13.87
C ASN A 90 -0.88 1.38 15.00
N ARG A 91 -1.10 0.67 16.10
CA ARG A 91 -1.79 1.22 17.30
C ARG A 91 -1.06 2.40 17.94
N LEU A 92 0.27 2.40 17.90
CA LEU A 92 1.05 3.54 18.38
C LEU A 92 0.79 4.80 17.56
N LEU A 93 0.70 4.66 16.23
CA LEU A 93 0.47 5.76 15.29
C LEU A 93 -0.98 6.29 15.33
N ILE A 94 -1.94 5.53 15.85
CA ILE A 94 -3.28 6.04 16.14
C ILE A 94 -3.18 7.01 17.33
N ALA A 95 -3.17 8.30 17.02
CA ALA A 95 -2.90 9.35 18.00
C ALA A 95 -4.01 10.42 18.04
N PRO A 96 -5.21 10.10 18.58
CA PRO A 96 -6.31 11.05 18.72
C PRO A 96 -6.04 12.12 19.77
N SER A 97 -5.20 11.85 20.77
CA SER A 97 -4.84 12.79 21.81
C SER A 97 -3.73 13.73 21.35
N ARG A 98 -3.90 15.04 21.58
CA ARG A 98 -2.85 16.04 21.30
C ARG A 98 -1.56 15.78 22.05
N LEU A 99 -1.65 15.31 23.32
CA LEU A 99 -0.48 14.99 24.13
C LEU A 99 0.30 13.79 23.54
N LYS A 100 -0.41 12.72 23.15
CA LYS A 100 0.23 11.57 22.52
C LYS A 100 0.93 11.98 21.22
N ARG A 101 0.27 12.78 20.39
CA ARG A 101 0.80 13.27 19.12
C ARG A 101 2.05 14.13 19.32
N MET A 102 2.00 15.06 20.27
CA MET A 102 3.14 15.91 20.63
C MET A 102 4.34 15.07 21.09
N PHE A 103 4.10 14.04 21.90
CA PHE A 103 5.15 13.13 22.34
C PHE A 103 5.79 12.37 21.16
N ILE A 104 4.97 11.79 20.27
CA ILE A 104 5.47 11.07 19.09
C ILE A 104 6.27 12.01 18.18
N TYR A 105 5.74 13.20 17.90
CA TYR A 105 6.42 14.18 17.05
C TYR A 105 7.73 14.69 17.67
N GLY A 106 7.76 14.88 18.99
CA GLY A 106 8.98 15.21 19.72
C GLY A 106 10.04 14.13 19.56
N LEU A 107 9.65 12.85 19.69
CA LEU A 107 10.57 11.72 19.51
C LEU A 107 11.08 11.65 18.08
N LEU A 108 10.20 11.79 17.07
CA LEU A 108 10.58 11.82 15.66
C LEU A 108 11.53 12.98 15.34
N GLY A 109 11.33 14.15 15.98
CA GLY A 109 12.21 15.30 15.84
C GLY A 109 13.62 15.01 16.40
N ILE A 110 13.71 14.40 17.56
CA ILE A 110 15.00 14.02 18.20
C ILE A 110 15.76 12.99 17.35
N THR A 111 15.05 12.04 16.74
CA THR A 111 15.64 10.99 15.89
C THR A 111 15.94 11.46 14.47
N GLY A 112 15.56 12.69 14.09
CA GLY A 112 15.73 13.24 12.73
C GLY A 112 14.75 12.71 11.69
N ASN A 113 13.80 11.82 12.08
CA ASN A 113 12.87 11.14 11.17
C ASN A 113 11.53 11.88 10.99
N TYR A 114 11.41 13.11 11.52
CA TYR A 114 10.14 13.83 11.51
C TYR A 114 9.60 14.05 10.09
N LYS A 115 10.43 14.48 9.14
CA LYS A 115 9.99 14.77 7.77
C LYS A 115 9.41 13.57 7.04
N GLU A 116 9.97 12.39 7.30
CA GLU A 116 9.58 11.16 6.61
C GLU A 116 8.41 10.45 7.29
N MET A 117 8.32 10.55 8.63
CA MET A 117 7.40 9.73 9.40
C MET A 117 6.21 10.48 9.99
N HIS A 118 6.21 11.82 10.02
CA HIS A 118 5.06 12.55 10.59
C HIS A 118 3.76 12.29 9.80
N GLY A 119 3.87 12.08 8.49
CA GLY A 119 2.76 11.74 7.61
C GLY A 119 2.08 10.40 7.94
N LEU A 120 2.73 9.50 8.69
CA LEU A 120 2.11 8.24 9.14
C LEU A 120 1.00 8.43 10.19
N ILE A 121 0.89 9.63 10.78
CA ILE A 121 -0.16 9.94 11.75
C ILE A 121 -1.26 10.72 11.05
N VAL A 122 -2.42 10.10 10.92
CA VAL A 122 -3.59 10.72 10.27
C VAL A 122 -3.90 12.09 10.88
N ASN A 123 -3.96 13.14 10.06
CA ASN A 123 -4.24 14.49 10.49
C ASN A 123 -5.65 14.64 11.07
N TYR A 124 -5.87 15.62 11.97
CA TYR A 124 -7.22 15.91 12.46
C TYR A 124 -8.16 16.44 11.39
N LYS A 125 -7.61 17.10 10.38
CA LYS A 125 -8.30 17.59 9.19
C LYS A 125 -7.55 17.14 7.96
N SER A 126 -8.26 16.98 6.85
CA SER A 126 -7.62 16.66 5.56
C SER A 126 -6.58 17.71 5.18
N ASN A 127 -5.51 17.25 4.56
CA ASN A 127 -4.49 18.11 3.98
C ASN A 127 -4.94 18.57 2.59
N THR A 128 -5.16 19.89 2.44
CA THR A 128 -5.61 20.47 1.17
C THR A 128 -4.60 20.29 0.03
N LEU A 129 -3.32 20.11 0.35
CA LEU A 129 -2.29 19.80 -0.66
C LEU A 129 -2.42 18.41 -1.25
N CYS A 130 -3.25 17.54 -0.63
CA CYS A 130 -3.50 16.17 -1.08
C CYS A 130 -4.90 15.98 -1.71
N GLU A 131 -5.69 17.02 -1.88
CA GLU A 131 -7.06 16.89 -2.45
C GLU A 131 -7.03 16.35 -3.88
N ASP A 132 -6.16 16.88 -4.73
CA ASP A 132 -5.98 16.43 -6.11
C ASP A 132 -5.40 15.02 -6.18
N SER A 133 -4.41 14.69 -5.32
CA SER A 133 -3.85 13.34 -5.24
C SER A 133 -4.87 12.34 -4.75
N THR A 134 -5.68 12.68 -3.76
CA THR A 134 -6.78 11.81 -3.27
C THR A 134 -7.77 11.48 -4.40
N GLN A 135 -8.18 12.47 -5.19
CA GLN A 135 -9.08 12.25 -6.32
C GLN A 135 -8.43 11.37 -7.41
N LYS A 136 -7.16 11.63 -7.74
CA LYS A 136 -6.43 10.86 -8.74
C LYS A 136 -6.22 9.42 -8.28
N LEU A 137 -5.79 9.22 -7.03
CA LEU A 137 -5.60 7.89 -6.44
C LEU A 137 -6.89 7.09 -6.36
N SER A 138 -8.04 7.74 -6.11
CA SER A 138 -9.34 7.07 -6.16
C SER A 138 -9.62 6.44 -7.53
N ASN A 139 -9.32 7.14 -8.61
CA ASN A 139 -9.49 6.61 -9.96
C ASN A 139 -8.49 5.49 -10.28
N LEU A 140 -7.25 5.63 -9.81
CA LEU A 140 -6.23 4.61 -9.96
C LEU A 140 -6.56 3.35 -9.15
N TYR A 141 -7.14 3.51 -7.96
CA TYR A 141 -7.61 2.41 -7.13
C TYR A 141 -8.68 1.58 -7.84
N ASP A 142 -9.67 2.23 -8.46
CA ASP A 142 -10.70 1.52 -9.23
C ASP A 142 -10.10 0.72 -10.40
N SER A 143 -9.05 1.25 -11.03
CA SER A 143 -8.30 0.55 -12.07
C SER A 143 -7.47 -0.60 -11.51
N ALA A 144 -6.84 -0.40 -10.34
CA ALA A 144 -6.06 -1.42 -9.64
C ALA A 144 -6.93 -2.61 -9.20
N VAL A 145 -8.17 -2.38 -8.78
CA VAL A 145 -9.13 -3.47 -8.44
C VAL A 145 -9.40 -4.35 -9.65
N LYS A 146 -9.59 -3.76 -10.84
CA LYS A 146 -9.78 -4.52 -12.08
C LYS A 146 -8.52 -5.31 -12.44
N LEU A 147 -7.36 -4.67 -12.36
CA LEU A 147 -6.07 -5.33 -12.59
C LEU A 147 -5.85 -6.49 -11.62
N ALA A 148 -6.12 -6.30 -10.33
CA ALA A 148 -6.00 -7.36 -9.31
C ALA A 148 -6.88 -8.58 -9.66
N THR A 149 -8.09 -8.35 -10.15
CA THR A 149 -9.00 -9.42 -10.57
C THR A 149 -8.42 -10.24 -11.72
N ILE A 150 -7.81 -9.57 -12.72
CA ILE A 150 -7.13 -10.21 -13.84
C ILE A 150 -5.93 -11.01 -13.33
N LEU A 151 -5.05 -10.40 -12.54
CA LEU A 151 -3.84 -11.05 -12.03
C LEU A 151 -4.15 -12.27 -11.16
N ILE A 152 -5.21 -12.22 -10.34
CA ILE A 152 -5.66 -13.38 -9.54
C ILE A 152 -6.14 -14.52 -10.44
N SER A 153 -6.91 -14.22 -11.49
CA SER A 153 -7.36 -15.23 -12.45
C SER A 153 -6.19 -15.86 -13.20
N GLU A 154 -5.30 -15.04 -13.75
CA GLU A 154 -4.12 -15.53 -14.46
C GLU A 154 -3.17 -16.31 -13.56
N PHE A 155 -3.01 -15.90 -12.28
CA PHE A 155 -2.24 -16.67 -11.31
C PHE A 155 -2.84 -18.07 -11.09
N ARG A 156 -4.15 -18.20 -10.99
CA ARG A 156 -4.81 -19.50 -10.86
C ARG A 156 -4.53 -20.39 -12.05
N ASP A 157 -4.62 -19.84 -13.26
CA ASP A 157 -4.40 -20.59 -14.51
C ASP A 157 -2.92 -20.97 -14.66
N SER A 158 -2.00 -20.08 -14.25
CA SER A 158 -0.55 -20.36 -14.22
C SER A 158 -0.22 -21.46 -13.21
N ALA A 159 -0.79 -21.39 -12.01
CA ALA A 159 -0.59 -22.40 -10.97
C ALA A 159 -1.15 -23.78 -11.36
N ALA A 160 -2.16 -23.81 -12.26
CA ALA A 160 -2.68 -25.03 -12.86
C ALA A 160 -1.86 -25.52 -14.06
N GLY A 161 -0.84 -24.78 -14.50
CA GLY A 161 0.02 -25.11 -15.63
C GLY A 161 -0.57 -24.82 -17.01
N HIS A 162 -1.65 -24.04 -17.08
CA HIS A 162 -2.34 -23.73 -18.33
C HIS A 162 -1.68 -22.58 -19.10
N ILE A 163 -1.10 -21.61 -18.40
CA ILE A 163 -0.43 -20.42 -18.97
C ILE A 163 0.85 -20.10 -18.21
N GLY A 164 1.73 -19.29 -18.78
CA GLY A 164 2.87 -18.71 -18.06
C GLY A 164 2.44 -17.58 -17.11
N PHE A 165 3.32 -17.18 -16.18
CA PHE A 165 3.09 -16.03 -15.32
C PHE A 165 3.01 -14.72 -16.14
N ASN A 166 2.17 -13.80 -15.67
CA ASN A 166 2.06 -12.48 -16.29
C ASN A 166 3.42 -11.75 -16.20
N LYS A 167 3.87 -11.17 -17.31
CA LYS A 167 5.14 -10.44 -17.40
C LYS A 167 5.19 -9.21 -16.49
N MET A 168 4.05 -8.70 -16.01
CA MET A 168 4.04 -7.62 -15.03
C MET A 168 4.74 -8.00 -13.73
N TYR A 169 4.81 -9.29 -13.38
CA TYR A 169 5.54 -9.74 -12.19
C TYR A 169 7.07 -9.67 -12.34
N ASP A 170 7.59 -9.39 -13.52
CA ASP A 170 9.01 -9.13 -13.75
C ASP A 170 9.41 -7.70 -13.29
N TYR A 171 8.44 -6.83 -13.00
CA TYR A 171 8.66 -5.47 -12.52
C TYR A 171 8.58 -5.39 -11.00
N THR A 172 9.28 -4.41 -10.40
CA THR A 172 9.17 -4.08 -8.99
C THR A 172 8.08 -3.04 -8.76
N PHE A 173 7.60 -2.92 -7.52
CA PHE A 173 6.52 -2.01 -7.13
C PHE A 173 6.75 -0.53 -7.50
N GLY A 174 7.99 -0.05 -7.49
CA GLY A 174 8.35 1.33 -7.83
C GLY A 174 9.11 1.48 -9.15
N SER A 175 9.15 0.43 -10.00
CA SER A 175 9.80 0.58 -11.29
C SER A 175 9.04 1.60 -12.12
N LYS A 176 9.76 2.62 -12.62
CA LYS A 176 9.29 3.37 -13.78
C LYS A 176 9.10 2.32 -14.87
N LEU A 177 7.85 1.95 -15.13
CA LEU A 177 7.52 1.23 -16.34
C LEU A 177 8.02 2.13 -17.46
N GLU A 178 9.20 1.85 -18.00
CA GLU A 178 9.52 2.32 -19.33
C GLU A 178 8.49 1.64 -20.21
N ASN A 179 7.43 2.37 -20.53
CA ASN A 179 6.29 1.91 -21.32
C ASN A 179 6.69 1.64 -22.79
N LYS A 180 7.88 1.06 -22.99
CA LYS A 180 8.36 0.71 -24.30
C LYS A 180 8.72 -0.76 -24.30
N ASP A 181 8.04 -1.51 -25.16
CA ASP A 181 8.56 -2.81 -25.58
C ASP A 181 9.94 -2.63 -26.22
N ASN A 182 10.64 -3.73 -26.48
CA ASN A 182 11.95 -3.73 -27.15
C ASN A 182 11.95 -3.04 -28.54
N ASN A 183 10.79 -2.57 -29.02
CA ASN A 183 10.56 -1.87 -30.29
C ASN A 183 10.12 -0.41 -30.07
N GLY A 184 10.11 0.11 -28.84
CA GLY A 184 9.78 1.49 -28.52
C GLY A 184 8.27 1.81 -28.54
N LYS A 185 7.40 0.80 -28.55
CA LYS A 185 5.95 0.97 -28.53
C LYS A 185 5.44 1.01 -27.09
N GLU A 186 4.65 2.02 -26.74
CA GLU A 186 4.01 2.12 -25.42
C GLU A 186 3.17 0.86 -25.15
N LEU A 187 3.48 0.17 -24.05
CA LEU A 187 2.65 -0.89 -23.49
C LEU A 187 1.44 -0.23 -22.81
N MET A 188 0.47 0.16 -23.63
CA MET A 188 -0.85 0.48 -23.10
C MET A 188 -1.44 -0.79 -22.50
N CYS A 189 -1.95 -0.72 -21.28
CA CYS A 189 -2.89 -1.70 -20.77
C CYS A 189 -4.17 -1.62 -21.62
N GLU A 190 -4.15 -2.21 -22.81
CA GLU A 190 -5.38 -2.43 -23.57
C GLU A 190 -6.22 -3.41 -22.74
N GLY A 191 -7.21 -2.84 -22.06
CA GLY A 191 -8.27 -3.63 -21.47
C GLY A 191 -8.89 -4.47 -22.57
N ARG A 192 -8.71 -5.78 -22.48
CA ARG A 192 -9.61 -6.70 -23.20
C ARG A 192 -10.98 -6.43 -22.60
N GLU A 193 -11.86 -5.83 -23.41
CA GLU A 193 -13.28 -5.74 -23.09
C GLU A 193 -13.76 -7.15 -22.72
N ALA A 194 -14.33 -7.24 -21.52
CA ALA A 194 -14.98 -8.47 -21.08
C ALA A 194 -16.19 -8.70 -21.99
N VAL A 195 -16.14 -9.79 -22.76
CA VAL A 195 -17.30 -10.38 -23.44
C VAL A 195 -18.09 -11.19 -22.41
#